data_1d94cf961b318db297d38cf9d62a1fe7
#
_entry.id   1d94cf961b318db297d38cf9d62a1fe7
#
_cell.length_a   1.000
_cell.length_b   1.000
_cell.length_c   1.000
_cell.angle_alpha   90.00
_cell.angle_beta   90.00
_cell.angle_gamma   90.00
#
_symmetry.space_group_name_H-M   'P 1'
#
loop_
_entity.id
_entity.type
_entity.pdbx_description
1 polymer ?
#
loop_
_entity_poly.entity_id
_entity_poly.type
_entity_poly.pdbx_seq_one_letter_code
_entity_poly.pdbx_strand_id
1 'polypeptide(L)'
;MAWITEADIKPFIHDWDSYGFTVDQINGAIQNAEARVKDRLAPYFTLPADNETPPAGLKSLIAQYAAYLLMRARRVALTEAEEAWVKELGDEVESMLDDIVEGNRAIKGLVRHAIEGGEEPSQLKNLVDPLLDVLKGKSEVEGS
;
A
#
# COMPACT_ATOMS: atom_id res chain seq x y z
N MET A 1 9.32 16.35 2.84
CA MET A 1 8.27 16.84 1.97
C MET A 1 7.25 15.76 1.70
N ALA A 2 5.98 16.12 1.78
CA ALA A 2 4.93 15.13 1.59
C ALA A 2 4.74 14.79 0.12
N TRP A 3 4.43 13.54 -0.16
CA TRP A 3 4.18 13.08 -1.54
C TRP A 3 2.80 13.46 -2.03
N ILE A 4 1.84 13.70 -1.12
CA ILE A 4 0.48 14.06 -1.49
C ILE A 4 0.06 15.34 -0.79
N THR A 5 -1.02 15.93 -1.31
CA THR A 5 -1.57 17.16 -0.75
C THR A 5 -3.05 16.98 -0.50
N GLU A 6 -3.66 18.00 0.10
CA GLU A 6 -5.09 18.02 0.32
C GLU A 6 -5.87 17.74 -0.96
N ALA A 7 -5.41 18.29 -2.08
CA ALA A 7 -6.10 18.11 -3.35
C ALA A 7 -6.14 16.65 -3.78
N ASP A 8 -5.15 15.88 -3.39
CA ASP A 8 -5.12 14.46 -3.72
C ASP A 8 -6.13 13.65 -2.90
N ILE A 9 -6.44 14.13 -1.69
CA ILE A 9 -7.36 13.43 -0.79
C ILE A 9 -8.82 13.72 -1.10
N LYS A 10 -9.11 14.95 -1.50
CA LYS A 10 -10.49 15.40 -1.69
C LYS A 10 -11.36 14.48 -2.54
N PRO A 11 -10.87 13.91 -3.64
CA PRO A 11 -11.72 13.05 -4.48
C PRO A 11 -12.26 11.82 -3.75
N PHE A 12 -11.63 11.43 -2.66
CA PHE A 12 -12.01 10.23 -1.93
C PHE A 12 -13.00 10.51 -0.80
N ILE A 13 -13.31 11.77 -0.53
CA ILE A 13 -14.25 12.15 0.54
C ILE A 13 -15.38 12.97 -0.06
N HIS A 14 -16.55 12.36 -0.07
CA HIS A 14 -17.75 13.06 -0.53
C HIS A 14 -18.10 14.16 0.47
N ASP A 15 -18.52 15.33 -0.05
CA ASP A 15 -18.88 16.48 0.80
C ASP A 15 -17.74 16.95 1.69
N TRP A 16 -16.55 17.00 1.13
CA TRP A 16 -15.34 17.41 1.83
C TRP A 16 -15.54 18.65 2.70
N ASP A 17 -16.17 19.69 2.12
CA ASP A 17 -16.28 20.97 2.82
C ASP A 17 -17.17 20.90 4.05
N SER A 18 -18.09 19.93 4.09
CA SER A 18 -19.03 19.82 5.21
C SER A 18 -18.36 19.33 6.49
N TYR A 19 -17.20 18.74 6.40
CA TYR A 19 -16.51 18.17 7.57
C TYR A 19 -15.63 19.19 8.29
N GLY A 20 -15.24 20.25 7.62
CA GLY A 20 -14.44 21.30 8.24
C GLY A 20 -13.10 20.82 8.77
N PHE A 21 -12.41 19.98 8.00
CA PHE A 21 -11.10 19.52 8.42
C PHE A 21 -10.12 20.67 8.54
N THR A 22 -9.34 20.69 9.63
CA THR A 22 -8.32 21.71 9.82
C THR A 22 -7.05 21.32 9.08
N VAL A 23 -6.19 22.32 8.86
CA VAL A 23 -4.90 22.06 8.23
C VAL A 23 -4.10 21.05 9.04
N ASP A 24 -4.13 21.15 10.36
CA ASP A 24 -3.41 20.21 11.21
C ASP A 24 -3.94 18.79 11.07
N GLN A 25 -5.26 18.65 10.98
CA GLN A 25 -5.86 17.32 10.79
C GLN A 25 -5.44 16.73 9.46
N ILE A 26 -5.48 17.54 8.41
CA ILE A 26 -5.12 17.09 7.07
C ILE A 26 -3.66 16.68 7.03
N ASN A 27 -2.77 17.53 7.55
CA ASN A 27 -1.34 17.23 7.54
C ASN A 27 -1.01 16.00 8.37
N GLY A 28 -1.68 15.85 9.52
CA GLY A 28 -1.48 14.66 10.34
C GLY A 28 -1.89 13.39 9.63
N ALA A 29 -3.01 13.43 8.93
CA ALA A 29 -3.48 12.26 8.18
C ALA A 29 -2.51 11.93 7.04
N ILE A 30 -2.01 12.96 6.35
CA ILE A 30 -1.03 12.75 5.27
C ILE A 30 0.22 12.10 5.81
N GLN A 31 0.77 12.63 6.90
CA GLN A 31 2.00 12.09 7.48
C GLN A 31 1.82 10.66 7.92
N ASN A 32 0.70 10.37 8.59
CA ASN A 32 0.45 9.02 9.08
C ASN A 32 0.21 8.05 7.94
N ALA A 33 -0.51 8.48 6.91
CA ALA A 33 -0.77 7.62 5.76
C ALA A 33 0.52 7.29 5.03
N GLU A 34 1.36 8.30 4.80
CA GLU A 34 2.63 8.07 4.13
C GLU A 34 3.52 7.12 4.93
N ALA A 35 3.60 7.35 6.23
CA ALA A 35 4.43 6.50 7.09
C ALA A 35 3.96 5.05 7.04
N ARG A 36 2.65 4.84 7.13
CA ARG A 36 2.10 3.49 7.13
C ARG A 36 2.34 2.78 5.82
N VAL A 37 2.09 3.47 4.70
CA VAL A 37 2.29 2.87 3.39
C VAL A 37 3.76 2.58 3.16
N LYS A 38 4.63 3.52 3.52
CA LYS A 38 6.07 3.31 3.39
C LYS A 38 6.53 2.12 4.22
N ASP A 39 6.07 2.03 5.46
CA ASP A 39 6.46 0.93 6.33
C ASP A 39 6.04 -0.42 5.78
N ARG A 40 4.85 -0.49 5.17
CA ARG A 40 4.38 -1.73 4.60
C ARG A 40 5.12 -2.12 3.33
N LEU A 41 5.52 -1.16 2.53
CA LEU A 41 6.09 -1.42 1.22
C LEU A 41 7.61 -1.43 1.19
N ALA A 42 8.26 -0.73 2.12
CA ALA A 42 9.72 -0.61 2.10
C ALA A 42 10.46 -1.95 2.11
N PRO A 43 10.01 -2.97 2.85
CA PRO A 43 10.72 -4.26 2.82
C PRO A 43 10.69 -4.94 1.46
N TYR A 44 9.75 -4.59 0.60
CA TYR A 44 9.52 -5.30 -0.66
C TYR A 44 9.81 -4.48 -1.89
N PHE A 45 9.86 -3.16 -1.77
CA PHE A 45 10.00 -2.27 -2.93
C PHE A 45 11.01 -1.18 -2.68
N THR A 46 11.64 -0.72 -3.77
CA THR A 46 12.45 0.47 -3.73
C THR A 46 11.53 1.66 -3.84
N LEU A 47 11.42 2.43 -2.77
CA LEU A 47 10.53 3.58 -2.75
C LEU A 47 11.26 4.83 -3.25
N PRO A 48 10.52 5.79 -3.84
CA PRO A 48 11.13 7.05 -4.28
C PRO A 48 11.69 7.82 -3.09
N ALA A 49 12.67 8.65 -3.35
CA ALA A 49 13.18 9.54 -2.33
C ALA A 49 12.13 10.61 -2.01
N ASP A 50 12.26 11.23 -0.83
CA ASP A 50 11.27 12.21 -0.38
C ASP A 50 11.10 13.38 -1.35
N ASN A 51 12.16 13.73 -2.09
CA ASN A 51 12.12 14.84 -3.03
C ASN A 51 11.74 14.42 -4.44
N GLU A 52 11.40 13.15 -4.63
CA GLU A 52 10.99 12.64 -5.95
C GLU A 52 9.49 12.53 -6.01
N THR A 53 8.96 12.61 -7.22
CA THR A 53 7.52 12.43 -7.44
C THR A 53 7.22 10.94 -7.43
N PRO A 54 6.35 10.47 -6.55
CA PRO A 54 6.00 9.05 -6.54
C PRO A 54 5.10 8.68 -7.69
N PRO A 55 5.04 7.41 -8.05
CA PRO A 55 4.11 6.95 -9.08
C PRO A 55 2.67 7.29 -8.72
N ALA A 56 1.85 7.49 -9.74
CA ALA A 56 0.45 7.89 -9.53
C ALA A 56 -0.32 6.87 -8.69
N GLY A 57 -0.06 5.59 -8.90
CA GLY A 57 -0.74 4.55 -8.11
C GLY A 57 -0.38 4.59 -6.64
N LEU A 58 0.87 4.92 -6.35
CA LEU A 58 1.32 5.06 -4.97
C LEU A 58 0.68 6.29 -4.32
N LYS A 59 0.64 7.40 -5.05
CA LYS A 59 -0.02 8.60 -4.55
C LYS A 59 -1.49 8.34 -4.25
N SER A 60 -2.17 7.64 -5.15
CA SER A 60 -3.58 7.33 -4.97
C SER A 60 -3.81 6.47 -3.74
N LEU A 61 -2.97 5.49 -3.54
CA LEU A 61 -3.06 4.60 -2.37
C LEU A 61 -2.88 5.39 -1.08
N ILE A 62 -1.88 6.25 -1.03
CA ILE A 62 -1.62 7.07 0.15
C ILE A 62 -2.78 8.04 0.39
N ALA A 63 -3.31 8.64 -0.67
CA ALA A 63 -4.42 9.57 -0.56
C ALA A 63 -5.67 8.88 -0.02
N GLN A 64 -5.95 7.66 -0.48
CA GLN A 64 -7.07 6.89 0.04
C GLN A 64 -6.88 6.58 1.52
N TYR A 65 -5.67 6.22 1.90
CA TYR A 65 -5.39 5.91 3.30
C TYR A 65 -5.57 7.17 4.15
N ALA A 66 -5.09 8.32 3.68
CA ALA A 66 -5.25 9.57 4.39
C ALA A 66 -6.74 9.93 4.55
N ALA A 67 -7.52 9.70 3.50
CA ALA A 67 -8.96 9.92 3.56
C ALA A 67 -9.60 9.06 4.64
N TYR A 68 -9.22 7.80 4.68
CA TYR A 68 -9.71 6.88 5.70
C TYR A 68 -9.36 7.38 7.11
N LEU A 69 -8.11 7.82 7.32
CA LEU A 69 -7.68 8.29 8.62
C LEU A 69 -8.42 9.56 9.05
N LEU A 70 -8.64 10.47 8.11
CA LEU A 70 -9.40 11.70 8.40
C LEU A 70 -10.83 11.36 8.83
N MET A 71 -11.50 10.51 8.09
CA MET A 71 -12.88 10.16 8.39
C MET A 71 -12.98 9.34 9.67
N ARG A 72 -12.04 8.43 9.88
CA ARG A 72 -12.02 7.60 11.08
C ARG A 72 -11.88 8.46 12.34
N ALA A 73 -11.12 9.54 12.26
CA ALA A 73 -10.95 10.43 13.40
C ALA A 73 -12.24 11.15 13.78
N ARG A 74 -13.21 11.19 12.88
CA ARG A 74 -14.49 11.84 13.13
C ARG A 74 -15.61 10.87 13.45
N ARG A 75 -15.32 9.63 13.69
CA ARG A 75 -16.36 8.59 13.80
C ARG A 75 -17.45 8.92 14.83
N VAL A 76 -17.13 9.73 15.84
CA VAL A 76 -18.13 10.09 16.85
C VAL A 76 -19.20 10.98 16.26
N ALA A 77 -18.88 11.71 15.20
CA ALA A 77 -19.81 12.64 14.55
C ALA A 77 -20.39 12.08 13.26
N LEU A 78 -20.13 10.81 12.95
CA LEU A 78 -20.59 10.22 11.70
C LEU A 78 -21.94 9.56 11.86
N THR A 79 -22.71 9.56 10.77
CA THR A 79 -23.95 8.78 10.72
C THR A 79 -23.59 7.31 10.53
N GLU A 80 -24.59 6.45 10.72
CA GLU A 80 -24.40 5.01 10.51
C GLU A 80 -23.93 4.70 9.10
N ALA A 81 -24.51 5.37 8.11
CA ALA A 81 -24.12 5.17 6.72
C ALA A 81 -22.68 5.59 6.47
N GLU A 82 -22.29 6.71 7.09
CA GLU A 82 -20.92 7.19 6.95
C GLU A 82 -19.94 6.25 7.62
N GLU A 83 -20.29 5.71 8.78
CA GLU A 83 -19.43 4.75 9.47
C GLU A 83 -19.21 3.51 8.63
N ALA A 84 -20.27 3.01 7.99
CA ALA A 84 -20.15 1.84 7.13
C ALA A 84 -19.24 2.13 5.95
N TRP A 85 -19.38 3.32 5.37
CA TRP A 85 -18.52 3.73 4.25
C TRP A 85 -17.06 3.84 4.67
N VAL A 86 -16.81 4.42 5.84
CA VAL A 86 -15.44 4.56 6.35
C VAL A 86 -14.81 3.20 6.58
N LYS A 87 -15.57 2.28 7.14
CA LYS A 87 -15.07 0.93 7.35
C LYS A 87 -14.73 0.27 6.02
N GLU A 88 -15.58 0.42 5.04
CA GLU A 88 -15.35 -0.11 3.70
C GLU A 88 -14.09 0.48 3.08
N LEU A 89 -13.90 1.78 3.23
CA LEU A 89 -12.72 2.46 2.71
C LEU A 89 -11.46 1.91 3.35
N GLY A 90 -11.48 1.74 4.65
CA GLY A 90 -10.33 1.18 5.37
C GLY A 90 -10.03 -0.25 4.95
N ASP A 91 -11.07 -1.08 4.85
CA ASP A 91 -10.90 -2.47 4.42
C ASP A 91 -10.32 -2.53 3.01
N GLU A 92 -10.80 -1.66 2.13
CA GLU A 92 -10.32 -1.62 0.76
C GLU A 92 -8.85 -1.24 0.68
N VAL A 93 -8.44 -0.22 1.43
CA VAL A 93 -7.05 0.22 1.41
C VAL A 93 -6.13 -0.85 1.97
N GLU A 94 -6.53 -1.50 3.07
CA GLU A 94 -5.72 -2.56 3.65
C GLU A 94 -5.62 -3.75 2.69
N SER A 95 -6.72 -4.07 2.03
CA SER A 95 -6.72 -5.16 1.04
C SER A 95 -5.79 -4.85 -0.12
N MET A 96 -5.79 -3.60 -0.58
CA MET A 96 -4.89 -3.19 -1.65
C MET A 96 -3.43 -3.30 -1.22
N LEU A 97 -3.12 -2.89 -0.01
CA LEU A 97 -1.76 -3.01 0.51
C LEU A 97 -1.33 -4.47 0.59
N ASP A 98 -2.20 -5.33 1.10
CA ASP A 98 -1.91 -6.75 1.18
C ASP A 98 -1.66 -7.35 -0.20
N ASP A 99 -2.49 -6.99 -1.16
CA ASP A 99 -2.33 -7.48 -2.53
C ASP A 99 -1.01 -7.04 -3.14
N ILE A 100 -0.60 -5.80 -2.88
CA ILE A 100 0.66 -5.29 -3.40
C ILE A 100 1.83 -6.03 -2.76
N VAL A 101 1.79 -6.20 -1.45
CA VAL A 101 2.85 -6.89 -0.72
C VAL A 101 2.97 -8.34 -1.18
N GLU A 102 1.84 -9.00 -1.41
CA GLU A 102 1.83 -10.40 -1.81
C GLU A 102 2.11 -10.62 -3.28
N GLY A 103 2.17 -9.55 -4.06
CA GLY A 103 2.47 -9.67 -5.47
C GLY A 103 1.25 -9.87 -6.36
N ASN A 104 0.05 -9.81 -5.81
CA ASN A 104 -1.18 -9.96 -6.57
C ASN A 104 -1.58 -8.70 -7.31
N ARG A 105 -0.97 -7.59 -6.94
CA ARG A 105 -1.26 -6.30 -7.54
C ARG A 105 0.06 -5.54 -7.68
N ALA A 106 0.25 -4.85 -8.78
CA ALA A 106 1.45 -4.07 -9.02
C ALA A 106 1.13 -2.59 -9.08
N ILE A 107 2.08 -1.77 -8.65
CA ILE A 107 2.01 -0.32 -8.84
C ILE A 107 3.00 0.00 -9.94
N LYS A 108 2.48 0.55 -11.03
CA LYS A 108 3.33 0.92 -12.15
C LYS A 108 4.38 1.94 -11.69
N GLY A 109 5.62 1.70 -12.01
CA GLY A 109 6.71 2.57 -11.62
C GLY A 109 7.38 2.22 -10.31
N LEU A 110 6.87 1.23 -9.60
CA LEU A 110 7.44 0.78 -8.34
C LEU A 110 8.15 -0.55 -8.60
N VAL A 111 9.41 -0.63 -8.20
CA VAL A 111 10.25 -1.80 -8.46
C VAL A 111 10.38 -2.63 -7.21
N ARG A 112 10.08 -3.93 -7.33
CA ARG A 112 10.20 -4.85 -6.21
C ARG A 112 11.66 -5.25 -6.02
N HIS A 113 12.09 -5.30 -4.77
CA HIS A 113 13.45 -5.72 -4.43
C HIS A 113 13.70 -7.18 -4.74
N ALA A 114 14.94 -7.49 -5.07
CA ALA A 114 15.42 -8.85 -4.94
C ALA A 114 15.59 -9.08 -3.44
N ILE A 115 15.00 -10.15 -2.93
CA ILE A 115 15.03 -10.42 -1.50
C ILE A 115 16.39 -10.97 -1.11
N GLU A 116 16.98 -10.36 -0.10
CA GLU A 116 18.26 -10.79 0.43
C GLU A 116 18.18 -12.22 0.90
N GLY A 117 19.27 -12.93 0.74
CA GLY A 117 19.33 -14.32 1.15
C GLY A 117 18.73 -15.26 0.15
N GLY A 118 18.33 -14.75 -0.99
CA GLY A 118 17.81 -15.59 -2.05
C GLY A 118 16.37 -15.99 -1.88
N GLU A 119 15.70 -15.44 -0.91
CA GLU A 119 14.28 -15.71 -0.76
C GLU A 119 13.49 -15.08 -1.89
N GLU A 120 12.51 -15.80 -2.36
CA GLU A 120 11.73 -15.33 -3.48
C GLU A 120 10.27 -15.26 -3.12
N PRO A 121 9.51 -14.43 -3.87
CA PRO A 121 8.07 -14.43 -3.69
C PRO A 121 7.50 -15.83 -3.84
N SER A 122 6.43 -16.12 -3.14
CA SER A 122 5.81 -17.43 -3.17
C SER A 122 5.55 -17.92 -4.57
N GLN A 123 5.13 -17.05 -5.45
CA GLN A 123 4.83 -17.44 -6.81
C GLN A 123 6.05 -18.00 -7.53
N LEU A 124 7.18 -17.34 -7.34
CA LEU A 124 8.41 -17.80 -7.97
C LEU A 124 8.87 -19.11 -7.41
N LYS A 125 8.72 -19.28 -6.11
CA LYS A 125 9.07 -20.54 -5.50
C LYS A 125 8.25 -21.67 -6.08
N ASN A 126 6.97 -21.43 -6.24
CA ASN A 126 6.08 -22.44 -6.80
C ASN A 126 6.45 -22.81 -8.22
N LEU A 127 7.02 -21.88 -8.96
CA LEU A 127 7.43 -22.15 -10.32
C LEU A 127 8.79 -22.80 -10.40
N VAL A 128 9.69 -22.43 -9.52
CA VAL A 128 11.07 -22.87 -9.59
C VAL A 128 11.30 -24.20 -8.91
N ASP A 129 10.68 -24.41 -7.76
CA ASP A 129 10.92 -25.59 -6.96
C ASP A 129 10.74 -26.90 -7.71
N PRO A 130 9.65 -27.09 -8.46
CA PRO A 130 9.48 -28.33 -9.19
C PRO A 130 10.62 -28.58 -10.18
N LEU A 131 11.09 -27.53 -10.80
CA LEU A 131 12.20 -27.66 -11.74
C LEU A 131 13.48 -28.05 -11.03
N LEU A 132 13.73 -27.45 -9.89
CA LEU A 132 14.90 -27.77 -9.12
C LEU A 132 14.88 -29.20 -8.68
N ASP A 133 13.75 -29.70 -8.25
CA ASP A 133 13.64 -31.09 -7.82
C ASP A 133 13.95 -32.04 -8.95
N VAL A 134 13.47 -31.73 -10.13
CA VAL A 134 13.75 -32.58 -11.28
C VAL A 134 15.22 -32.58 -11.58
N LEU A 135 15.84 -31.42 -11.57
CA LEU A 135 17.25 -31.33 -11.91
C LEU A 135 18.14 -31.93 -10.87
N LYS A 136 17.79 -31.75 -9.59
CA LYS A 136 18.63 -32.28 -8.53
C LYS A 136 18.40 -33.73 -8.29
N GLY A 137 17.19 -34.12 -8.37
CA GLY A 137 16.86 -35.48 -8.12
C GLY A 137 17.53 -36.34 -9.08
N LYS A 138 17.82 -35.77 -10.01
CA LYS A 138 18.54 -36.37 -10.89
C LYS A 138 19.83 -35.86 -10.78
N SER A 139 19.99 -35.19 -10.07
CA SER A 139 21.18 -34.71 -9.80
C SER A 139 21.36 -34.77 -8.46
N GLU A 140 20.43 -35.35 -8.13
CA GLU A 140 20.50 -35.24 -7.44
C GLU A 140 20.52 -35.74 -7.43
N VAL A 141 20.33 -36.50 -7.97
CA VAL A 141 20.40 -36.58 -8.22
C VAL A 141 20.90 -36.42 -8.45
N GLU A 142 20.98 -36.63 -8.56
CA GLU A 142 21.45 -36.21 -8.70
C GLU A 142 21.95 -35.88 -8.51
N GLY A 143 21.95 -36.27 -8.23
CA GLY A 143 22.31 -35.72 -7.98
C GLY A 143 22.47 -35.53 -7.78
N SER A 144 22.23 -35.69 -7.72
CA SER A 144 22.24 -35.09 -7.72
C SER A 144 22.25 -34.71 -7.79
#